data_a96a6840f717f0a9914a187cfd9a8193
#
_entry.id   a96a6840f717f0a9914a187cfd9a8193
#
_cell.length_a   1.000
_cell.length_b   1.000
_cell.length_c   1.000
_cell.angle_alpha   90.00
_cell.angle_beta   90.00
_cell.angle_gamma   90.00
#
_symmetry.space_group_name_H-M   'P 1'
#
loop_
_entity.id
_entity.type
_entity.pdbx_description
1 polymer ?
#
loop_
_entity_poly.entity_id
_entity_poly.type
_entity_poly.pdbx_seq_one_letter_code
_entity_poly.pdbx_strand_id
1 'polypeptide(L)'
;EIVERIEDAAQNGDATVVVGGRALDRDGAYMEPTLLTDVDPRADIGRNEIFGPVALLYRAADVEEAVAIANDTDYGLGSYVYSADLDLARDVASRMEAGMTWINEAGGGAPGQPFGGIGRSGYGRELGQWGVDEFANEHLFRVNEAP
;
A
#
# COMPACT_ATOMS: atom_id res chain seq x y z
N GLU A 1 -12.01 -0.13 18.36
CA GLU A 1 -11.85 0.74 17.16
C GLU A 1 -11.80 -0.10 15.86
N ILE A 2 -10.79 -0.97 15.58
CA ILE A 2 -10.74 -1.74 14.32
C ILE A 2 -11.92 -2.70 14.19
N VAL A 3 -12.22 -3.46 15.26
CA VAL A 3 -13.36 -4.40 15.28
C VAL A 3 -14.67 -3.66 15.05
N GLU A 4 -14.88 -2.53 15.69
CA GLU A 4 -16.05 -1.67 15.47
C GLU A 4 -16.19 -1.22 14.01
N ARG A 5 -15.10 -0.77 13.38
CA ARG A 5 -15.11 -0.42 11.96
C ARG A 5 -15.51 -1.58 11.04
N ILE A 6 -15.08 -2.81 11.39
CA ILE A 6 -15.44 -4.01 10.65
C ILE A 6 -16.93 -4.35 10.87
N GLU A 7 -17.40 -4.26 12.11
CA GLU A 7 -18.79 -4.49 12.46
C GLU A 7 -19.72 -3.48 11.78
N ASP A 8 -19.37 -2.20 11.81
CA ASP A 8 -20.11 -1.13 11.16
C ASP A 8 -20.19 -1.36 9.64
N ALA A 9 -19.06 -1.69 9.00
CA ALA A 9 -19.02 -1.98 7.57
C ALA A 9 -19.90 -3.18 7.19
N ALA A 10 -19.88 -4.24 7.99
CA ALA A 10 -20.72 -5.41 7.76
C ALA A 10 -22.22 -5.11 7.97
N GLN A 11 -22.57 -4.33 8.99
CA GLN A 11 -23.95 -3.94 9.28
C GLN A 11 -24.53 -3.01 8.24
N ASN A 12 -23.71 -2.09 7.69
CA ASN A 12 -24.11 -1.17 6.64
C ASN A 12 -24.16 -1.82 5.25
N GLY A 13 -23.61 -3.01 5.10
CA GLY A 13 -23.46 -3.67 3.79
C GLY A 13 -22.29 -3.17 2.96
N ASP A 14 -21.35 -2.48 3.58
CA ASP A 14 -20.15 -1.93 2.95
C ASP A 14 -19.05 -2.98 2.75
N ALA A 15 -19.12 -4.12 3.46
CA ALA A 15 -18.21 -5.24 3.32
C ALA A 15 -18.82 -6.56 3.82
N THR A 16 -18.32 -7.68 3.30
CA THR A 16 -18.63 -9.03 3.78
C THR A 16 -17.45 -9.59 4.58
N VAL A 17 -17.67 -9.97 5.85
CA VAL A 17 -16.66 -10.64 6.66
C VAL A 17 -16.63 -12.13 6.31
N VAL A 18 -15.53 -12.58 5.69
CA VAL A 18 -15.34 -14.00 5.33
C VAL A 18 -14.80 -14.80 6.49
N VAL A 19 -13.86 -14.23 7.26
CA VAL A 19 -13.25 -14.85 8.42
C VAL A 19 -12.73 -13.76 9.37
N GLY A 20 -12.68 -14.05 10.65
CA GLY A 20 -12.17 -13.13 11.69
C GLY A 20 -13.16 -12.05 12.08
N GLY A 21 -12.68 -10.82 12.24
CA GLY A 21 -13.48 -9.66 12.61
C GLY A 21 -13.70 -9.47 14.09
N ARG A 22 -13.06 -10.26 14.97
CA ARG A 22 -13.33 -10.28 16.41
C ARG A 22 -12.07 -10.04 17.22
N ALA A 23 -12.25 -9.41 18.36
CA ALA A 23 -11.21 -9.39 19.38
C ALA A 23 -11.02 -10.80 19.98
N LEU A 24 -9.76 -11.13 20.32
CA LEU A 24 -9.48 -12.36 21.06
C LEU A 24 -9.79 -12.16 22.55
N ASP A 25 -10.41 -13.17 23.17
CA ASP A 25 -10.69 -13.19 24.59
C ASP A 25 -9.40 -13.52 25.38
N ARG A 26 -8.52 -12.53 25.48
CA ARG A 26 -7.28 -12.57 26.28
C ARG A 26 -6.78 -11.16 26.58
N ASP A 27 -5.91 -11.04 27.58
CA ASP A 27 -5.30 -9.77 27.93
C ASP A 27 -4.48 -9.18 26.76
N GLY A 28 -4.69 -7.88 26.48
CA GLY A 28 -4.02 -7.13 25.44
C GLY A 28 -4.91 -6.79 24.24
N ALA A 29 -4.36 -6.08 23.27
CA ALA A 29 -5.09 -5.62 22.07
C ALA A 29 -4.88 -6.62 20.90
N TYR A 30 -5.46 -7.78 21.00
CA TYR A 30 -5.36 -8.83 19.97
C TYR A 30 -6.69 -9.06 19.28
N MET A 31 -6.63 -9.27 17.97
CA MET A 31 -7.80 -9.65 17.16
C MET A 31 -7.46 -10.80 16.22
N GLU A 32 -8.48 -11.46 15.72
CA GLU A 32 -8.37 -12.51 14.73
C GLU A 32 -7.87 -11.92 13.39
N PRO A 33 -6.98 -12.60 12.65
CA PRO A 33 -6.73 -12.27 11.25
C PRO A 33 -8.06 -12.26 10.49
N THR A 34 -8.28 -11.19 9.74
CA THR A 34 -9.59 -10.91 9.14
C THR A 34 -9.47 -10.79 7.62
N LEU A 35 -10.43 -11.37 6.91
CA LEU A 35 -10.60 -11.21 5.47
C LEU A 35 -11.98 -10.63 5.17
N LEU A 36 -12.00 -9.52 4.45
CA LEU A 36 -13.20 -8.86 3.93
C LEU A 36 -13.29 -8.99 2.42
N THR A 37 -14.49 -9.17 1.91
CA THR A 37 -14.83 -9.15 0.47
C THR A 37 -16.00 -8.22 0.21
N ASP A 38 -16.32 -8.01 -1.06
CA ASP A 38 -17.44 -7.16 -1.49
C ASP A 38 -17.37 -5.76 -0.85
N VAL A 39 -16.17 -5.24 -0.70
CA VAL A 39 -15.91 -3.96 -0.03
C VAL A 39 -16.30 -2.82 -0.97
N ASP A 40 -17.15 -1.89 -0.50
CA ASP A 40 -17.37 -0.62 -1.20
C ASP A 40 -16.09 0.23 -1.10
N PRO A 41 -15.41 0.52 -2.21
CA PRO A 41 -14.17 1.29 -2.19
C PRO A 41 -14.37 2.75 -1.72
N ARG A 42 -15.61 3.23 -1.65
CA ARG A 42 -15.94 4.59 -1.16
C ARG A 42 -16.30 4.62 0.32
N ALA A 43 -16.60 3.48 0.92
CA ALA A 43 -16.87 3.38 2.36
C ALA A 43 -15.57 3.58 3.18
N ASP A 44 -15.70 3.95 4.44
CA ASP A 44 -14.57 4.16 5.35
C ASP A 44 -13.62 2.96 5.37
N ILE A 45 -14.18 1.74 5.42
CA ILE A 45 -13.41 0.49 5.47
C ILE A 45 -12.58 0.23 4.21
N GLY A 46 -13.04 0.73 3.04
CA GLY A 46 -12.33 0.61 1.77
C GLY A 46 -11.36 1.77 1.50
N ARG A 47 -11.63 2.95 2.07
CA ARG A 47 -10.90 4.19 1.76
C ARG A 47 -9.77 4.51 2.72
N ASN A 48 -9.95 4.22 4.00
CA ASN A 48 -8.99 4.55 5.04
C ASN A 48 -8.20 3.34 5.49
N GLU A 49 -6.91 3.55 5.75
CA GLU A 49 -6.01 2.51 6.24
C GLU A 49 -6.58 1.84 7.49
N ILE A 50 -6.58 0.50 7.49
CA ILE A 50 -6.90 -0.32 8.64
C ILE A 50 -5.58 -0.79 9.25
N PHE A 51 -5.13 -0.14 10.30
CA PHE A 51 -3.86 -0.47 10.93
C PHE A 51 -3.99 -1.72 11.82
N GLY A 52 -4.18 -2.89 11.16
CA GLY A 52 -4.43 -4.17 11.84
C GLY A 52 -4.35 -5.36 10.90
N PRO A 53 -4.53 -6.60 11.41
CA PRO A 53 -4.43 -7.83 10.63
C PRO A 53 -5.70 -8.06 9.77
N VAL A 54 -5.99 -7.13 8.86
CA VAL A 54 -7.17 -7.14 8.00
C VAL A 54 -6.73 -7.08 6.54
N ALA A 55 -7.23 -7.99 5.74
CA ALA A 55 -7.05 -8.01 4.29
C ALA A 55 -8.38 -7.73 3.59
N LEU A 56 -8.35 -6.87 2.57
CA LEU A 56 -9.46 -6.59 1.67
C LEU A 56 -9.21 -7.34 0.36
N LEU A 57 -10.15 -8.17 -0.06
CA LEU A 57 -10.05 -8.93 -1.30
C LEU A 57 -11.06 -8.39 -2.31
N TYR A 58 -10.54 -7.81 -3.38
CA TYR A 58 -11.32 -7.36 -4.52
C TYR A 58 -11.22 -8.38 -5.67
N ARG A 59 -12.29 -8.47 -6.44
CA ARG A 59 -12.35 -9.29 -7.63
C ARG A 59 -12.39 -8.38 -8.85
N ALA A 60 -11.50 -8.59 -9.80
CA ALA A 60 -11.46 -7.85 -11.06
C ALA A 60 -11.83 -8.76 -12.24
N ALA A 61 -12.50 -8.24 -13.23
CA ALA A 61 -12.88 -8.97 -14.44
C ALA A 61 -11.69 -9.12 -15.40
N ASP A 62 -10.79 -8.16 -15.40
CA ASP A 62 -9.59 -8.15 -16.24
C ASP A 62 -8.44 -7.34 -15.59
N VAL A 63 -7.34 -7.25 -16.30
CA VAL A 63 -6.13 -6.53 -15.85
C VAL A 63 -6.36 -5.03 -15.71
N GLU A 64 -7.15 -4.44 -16.60
CA GLU A 64 -7.45 -3.01 -16.58
C GLU A 64 -8.23 -2.63 -15.32
N GLU A 65 -9.25 -3.41 -15.00
CA GLU A 65 -10.02 -3.23 -13.78
C GLU A 65 -9.16 -3.48 -12.53
N ALA A 66 -8.28 -4.51 -12.55
CA ALA A 66 -7.39 -4.79 -11.43
C ALA A 66 -6.46 -3.61 -11.11
N VAL A 67 -5.85 -3.01 -12.15
CA VAL A 67 -5.00 -1.82 -12.00
C VAL A 67 -5.80 -0.62 -11.51
N ALA A 68 -7.01 -0.41 -12.06
CA ALA A 68 -7.87 0.68 -11.65
C ALA A 68 -8.27 0.57 -10.16
N ILE A 69 -8.66 -0.63 -9.70
CA ILE A 69 -8.99 -0.90 -8.29
C ILE A 69 -7.77 -0.68 -7.40
N ALA A 70 -6.60 -1.20 -7.80
CA ALA A 70 -5.39 -1.09 -7.00
C ALA A 70 -4.89 0.35 -6.84
N ASN A 71 -5.14 1.21 -7.83
CA ASN A 71 -4.76 2.63 -7.80
C ASN A 71 -5.88 3.54 -7.23
N ASP A 72 -7.09 3.04 -6.99
CA ASP A 72 -8.17 3.83 -6.39
C ASP A 72 -7.99 3.97 -4.87
N THR A 73 -6.90 4.60 -4.49
CA THR A 73 -6.54 4.86 -3.08
C THR A 73 -5.74 6.16 -2.98
N ASP A 74 -5.82 6.82 -1.82
CA ASP A 74 -4.99 7.99 -1.52
C ASP A 74 -3.58 7.59 -1.01
N TYR A 75 -3.35 6.30 -0.77
CA TYR A 75 -2.08 5.74 -0.30
C TYR A 75 -1.29 5.11 -1.45
N GLY A 76 0.01 4.96 -1.27
CA GLY A 76 0.88 4.34 -2.26
C GLY A 76 2.26 4.04 -1.69
N LEU A 77 2.36 3.22 -0.64
CA LEU A 77 3.64 2.83 -0.09
C LEU A 77 4.31 1.76 -0.94
N GLY A 78 3.66 0.61 -1.06
CA GLY A 78 4.19 -0.52 -1.80
C GLY A 78 3.10 -1.31 -2.51
N SER A 79 3.45 -1.91 -3.65
CA SER A 79 2.59 -2.79 -4.41
C SER A 79 3.31 -4.08 -4.78
N TYR A 80 2.54 -5.11 -5.04
CA TYR A 80 3.05 -6.45 -5.38
C TYR A 80 2.28 -6.99 -6.57
N VAL A 81 3.00 -7.47 -7.58
CA VAL A 81 2.42 -8.07 -8.77
C VAL A 81 2.89 -9.52 -8.87
N TYR A 82 1.99 -10.46 -8.86
CA TYR A 82 2.30 -11.89 -9.01
C TYR A 82 1.72 -12.42 -10.33
N SER A 83 2.58 -12.91 -11.22
CA SER A 83 2.18 -13.51 -12.49
C SER A 83 3.23 -14.48 -12.98
N ALA A 84 2.81 -15.56 -13.64
CA ALA A 84 3.70 -16.43 -14.41
C ALA A 84 4.16 -15.79 -15.72
N ASP A 85 3.37 -14.86 -16.27
CA ASP A 85 3.73 -14.03 -17.43
C ASP A 85 4.49 -12.80 -16.94
N LEU A 86 5.81 -12.77 -17.18
CA LEU A 86 6.67 -11.69 -16.72
C LEU A 86 6.49 -10.39 -17.53
N ASP A 87 6.07 -10.47 -18.78
CA ASP A 87 5.84 -9.30 -19.60
C ASP A 87 4.56 -8.59 -19.15
N LEU A 88 3.50 -9.35 -18.89
CA LEU A 88 2.30 -8.86 -18.25
C LEU A 88 2.60 -8.28 -16.86
N ALA A 89 3.41 -8.97 -16.04
CA ALA A 89 3.77 -8.48 -14.72
C ALA A 89 4.51 -7.14 -14.77
N ARG A 90 5.41 -6.94 -15.72
CA ARG A 90 6.14 -5.67 -15.93
C ARG A 90 5.21 -4.56 -16.40
N ASP A 91 4.29 -4.86 -17.33
CA ASP A 91 3.28 -3.90 -17.77
C ASP A 91 2.45 -3.41 -16.58
N VAL A 92 1.85 -4.33 -15.82
CA VAL A 92 1.04 -4.00 -14.64
C VAL A 92 1.86 -3.22 -13.62
N ALA A 93 3.08 -3.68 -13.29
CA ALA A 93 3.93 -3.01 -12.30
C ALA A 93 4.28 -1.57 -12.70
N SER A 94 4.48 -1.30 -13.99
CA SER A 94 4.76 0.06 -14.50
C SER A 94 3.59 1.02 -14.37
N ARG A 95 2.38 0.50 -14.15
CA ARG A 95 1.13 1.25 -14.04
C ARG A 95 0.66 1.40 -12.59
N MET A 96 1.36 0.77 -11.64
CA MET A 96 1.01 0.89 -10.22
C MET A 96 1.44 2.25 -9.66
N GLU A 97 0.52 2.96 -9.04
CA GLU A 97 0.75 4.24 -8.38
C GLU A 97 1.22 4.00 -6.93
N ALA A 98 2.45 3.51 -6.80
CA ALA A 98 3.10 3.26 -5.52
C ALA A 98 4.58 3.67 -5.56
N GLY A 99 5.14 3.98 -4.41
CA GLY A 99 6.56 4.33 -4.30
C GLY A 99 7.50 3.15 -4.53
N MET A 100 6.99 1.93 -4.32
CA MET A 100 7.73 0.68 -4.51
C MET A 100 6.82 -0.37 -5.14
N THR A 101 7.36 -1.16 -6.09
CA THR A 101 6.63 -2.28 -6.69
C THR A 101 7.55 -3.48 -6.83
N TRP A 102 7.08 -4.64 -6.39
CA TRP A 102 7.80 -5.92 -6.50
C TRP A 102 7.04 -6.88 -7.40
N ILE A 103 7.76 -7.64 -8.20
CA ILE A 103 7.19 -8.68 -9.08
C ILE A 103 7.62 -10.05 -8.58
N ASN A 104 6.65 -10.91 -8.27
CA ASN A 104 6.85 -12.29 -7.81
C ASN A 104 7.76 -12.41 -6.57
N GLU A 105 7.79 -11.38 -5.76
CA GLU A 105 8.62 -11.30 -4.57
C GLU A 105 7.81 -10.68 -3.42
N ALA A 106 8.00 -11.18 -2.20
CA ALA A 106 7.54 -10.50 -1.01
C ALA A 106 8.52 -9.38 -0.69
N GLY A 107 8.15 -8.15 -1.00
CA GLY A 107 9.02 -6.99 -0.89
C GLY A 107 9.49 -6.72 0.52
N GLY A 108 10.63 -6.07 0.60
CA GLY A 108 11.24 -5.56 1.82
C GLY A 108 12.29 -4.53 1.45
N GLY A 109 12.67 -3.68 2.40
CA GLY A 109 13.76 -2.73 2.19
C GLY A 109 15.12 -3.44 2.14
N ALA A 110 15.96 -3.09 1.17
CA ALA A 110 17.38 -3.43 1.18
C ALA A 110 18.18 -2.14 1.36
N PRO A 111 19.36 -2.18 2.04
CA PRO A 111 20.10 -0.96 2.37
C PRO A 111 20.46 -0.05 1.19
N GLY A 112 20.54 -0.59 -0.01
CA GLY A 112 20.86 0.16 -1.23
C GLY A 112 19.66 0.54 -2.09
N GLN A 113 18.44 0.26 -1.66
CA GLN A 113 17.21 0.53 -2.40
C GLN A 113 16.40 1.65 -1.74
N PRO A 114 15.79 2.58 -2.52
CA PRO A 114 14.95 3.61 -1.94
C PRO A 114 13.70 2.97 -1.32
N PHE A 115 13.37 3.38 -0.10
CA PHE A 115 12.15 2.97 0.58
C PHE A 115 11.27 4.20 0.84
N GLY A 116 10.01 4.15 0.42
CA GLY A 116 9.07 5.23 0.66
C GLY A 116 7.87 5.17 -0.29
N GLY A 117 6.88 6.00 0.04
CA GLY A 117 5.59 6.02 -0.63
C GLY A 117 5.33 7.28 -1.45
N ILE A 118 4.11 7.38 -1.92
CA ILE A 118 3.50 8.56 -2.54
C ILE A 118 2.16 8.86 -1.88
N GLY A 119 1.55 9.99 -2.20
CA GLY A 119 0.25 10.37 -1.66
C GLY A 119 0.27 10.47 -0.13
N ARG A 120 -0.76 9.95 0.52
CA ARG A 120 -0.85 9.93 1.99
C ARG A 120 0.17 9.04 2.69
N SER A 121 0.83 8.14 1.96
CA SER A 121 1.94 7.32 2.49
C SER A 121 3.25 8.09 2.64
N GLY A 122 3.32 9.34 2.20
CA GLY A 122 4.49 10.20 2.33
C GLY A 122 5.14 10.54 0.99
N TYR A 123 6.22 11.31 1.01
CA TYR A 123 6.89 11.81 -0.19
C TYR A 123 8.42 11.71 -0.17
N GLY A 124 9.03 11.46 0.96
CA GLY A 124 10.47 11.24 1.06
C GLY A 124 10.90 9.82 0.71
N ARG A 125 12.20 9.58 0.72
CA ARG A 125 12.77 8.23 0.58
C ARG A 125 13.78 7.96 1.67
N GLU A 126 13.69 6.78 2.26
CA GLU A 126 14.67 6.24 3.18
C GLU A 126 15.63 5.31 2.43
N LEU A 127 16.72 4.95 3.06
CA LEU A 127 17.74 4.00 2.60
C LEU A 127 18.52 4.46 1.37
N GLY A 128 19.67 3.84 1.15
CA GLY A 128 20.56 4.15 0.05
C GLY A 128 21.02 5.60 0.01
N GLN A 129 21.39 6.09 -1.16
CA GLN A 129 21.80 7.48 -1.37
C GLN A 129 20.65 8.45 -1.14
N TRP A 130 19.42 8.07 -1.52
CA TRP A 130 18.23 8.90 -1.34
C TRP A 130 17.98 9.26 0.13
N GLY A 131 18.13 8.28 1.04
CA GLY A 131 18.00 8.55 2.48
C GLY A 131 19.09 9.47 3.02
N VAL A 132 20.30 9.45 2.45
CA VAL A 132 21.36 10.41 2.81
C VAL A 132 21.01 11.82 2.31
N ASP A 133 20.51 11.91 1.09
CA ASP A 133 20.18 13.20 0.44
C ASP A 133 19.04 13.93 1.18
N GLU A 134 18.10 13.21 1.79
CA GLU A 134 17.01 13.80 2.62
C GLU A 134 17.55 14.59 3.84
N PHE A 135 18.78 14.31 4.29
CA PHE A 135 19.44 15.00 5.40
C PHE A 135 20.53 15.98 4.95
N ALA A 136 20.68 16.20 3.64
CA ALA A 136 21.65 17.09 3.07
C ALA A 136 20.99 18.31 2.42
N ASN A 137 21.59 19.48 2.59
CA ASN A 137 21.16 20.66 1.85
C ASN A 137 21.90 20.74 0.53
N GLU A 138 21.18 20.82 -0.57
CA GLU A 138 21.78 21.09 -1.87
C GLU A 138 22.36 22.50 -1.90
N HIS A 139 23.63 22.62 -2.31
CA HIS A 139 24.31 23.91 -2.41
C HIS A 139 24.94 24.09 -3.80
N LEU A 140 24.45 25.06 -4.55
CA LEU A 140 25.08 25.49 -5.80
C LEU A 140 26.32 26.33 -5.51
N PHE A 141 27.49 25.84 -5.87
CA PHE A 141 28.74 26.59 -5.87
C PHE A 141 29.20 26.85 -7.31
N ARG A 142 29.23 28.12 -7.70
CA ARG A 142 29.63 28.53 -9.06
C ARG A 142 30.76 29.55 -8.95
N VAL A 143 31.87 29.26 -9.63
CA VAL A 143 32.97 30.20 -9.87
C VAL A 143 32.93 30.66 -11.30
N ASN A 144 32.98 31.97 -11.55
CA ASN A 144 33.23 32.54 -12.85
C ASN A 144 34.66 33.10 -12.82
N GLU A 145 35.58 32.39 -13.42
CA GLU A 145 36.95 32.91 -13.60
C GLU A 145 36.84 34.01 -14.65
N ALA A 146 37.15 35.25 -14.25
CA ALA A 146 37.26 36.36 -15.20
C ALA A 146 38.38 36.07 -16.20
N PRO A 147 38.24 36.42 -17.46
CA PRO A 147 39.28 36.25 -18.48
C PRO A 147 40.55 37.04 -18.18
#